data_ff90abc0f76b073393cbeb16693f33cf
#
_entry.id   ff90abc0f76b073393cbeb16693f33cf
#
_cell.length_a   1.000
_cell.length_b   1.000
_cell.length_c   1.000
_cell.angle_alpha   90.00
_cell.angle_beta   90.00
_cell.angle_gamma   90.00
#
_symmetry.space_group_name_H-M   'P 1'
#
loop_
_entity.id
_entity.type
_entity.pdbx_description
1 polymer ?
#
loop_
_entity_poly.entity_id
_entity_poly.type
_entity_poly.pdbx_seq_one_letter_code
_entity_poly.pdbx_strand_id
1 'polypeptide(L)'
;SERNVDLGTLVGPGGKSLLATIVKSDTVLVDFSMTALDYLKSKERNINLGQQDSTRSWQPNITITLADNTVYPHKGYVDFAEPQVDPQTGTFSVRAEMPNPKQVLLPGQFTKVKLLLDVREGALVVPMKAVTIEKGGAYIYTLRKDDAVEKRFVELGPEVGNNVVVERGLAEGEKVVVEGFHKLTPGMKVRISTPETKVKDTTTETGNTSIEMKDNTKGE
;
A
#
# COMPACT_ATOMS: atom_id res chain seq x y z
N SER A 1 -27.70 17.61 3.15
CA SER A 1 -29.12 17.22 2.93
C SER A 1 -29.84 18.36 2.23
N GLU A 2 -30.55 18.08 1.18
CA GLU A 2 -31.32 19.03 0.40
C GLU A 2 -32.80 18.87 0.79
N ARG A 3 -33.47 19.99 1.05
CA ARG A 3 -34.90 20.03 1.32
C ARG A 3 -35.63 20.28 0.01
N ASN A 4 -36.52 19.36 -0.37
CA ASN A 4 -37.24 19.41 -1.65
C ASN A 4 -38.65 20.05 -1.54
N VAL A 5 -39.13 20.34 -0.33
CA VAL A 5 -40.44 20.92 -0.09
C VAL A 5 -40.38 22.04 0.95
N ASP A 6 -41.18 23.05 0.77
CA ASP A 6 -41.32 24.19 1.71
C ASP A 6 -42.34 23.94 2.80
N LEU A 7 -42.27 24.75 3.89
CA LEU A 7 -43.26 24.73 4.96
C LEU A 7 -44.62 25.11 4.40
N GLY A 8 -45.63 24.27 4.69
CA GLY A 8 -47.00 24.47 4.21
C GLY A 8 -47.33 23.71 2.91
N THR A 9 -46.37 23.02 2.31
CA THR A 9 -46.63 22.16 1.14
C THR A 9 -47.43 20.95 1.56
N LEU A 10 -48.52 20.65 0.84
CA LEU A 10 -49.30 19.44 1.05
C LEU A 10 -48.54 18.23 0.55
N VAL A 11 -48.27 17.28 1.44
CA VAL A 11 -47.61 16.02 1.15
C VAL A 11 -48.58 14.87 1.40
N GLY A 12 -48.56 13.85 0.57
CA GLY A 12 -49.49 12.71 0.68
C GLY A 12 -48.96 11.42 0.04
N PRO A 13 -49.67 10.31 0.26
CA PRO A 13 -49.29 9.01 -0.34
C PRO A 13 -49.55 9.06 -1.84
N GLY A 14 -48.51 9.24 -2.61
CA GLY A 14 -48.62 9.29 -4.08
C GLY A 14 -47.40 9.93 -4.71
N GLY A 15 -46.29 9.26 -4.70
CA GLY A 15 -45.15 9.30 -5.67
C GLY A 15 -44.38 10.61 -5.86
N LYS A 16 -44.80 11.76 -5.33
CA LYS A 16 -44.15 13.05 -5.58
C LYS A 16 -43.71 13.82 -4.33
N SER A 17 -43.73 13.18 -3.18
CA SER A 17 -43.39 13.86 -1.91
C SER A 17 -42.05 13.40 -1.35
N LEU A 18 -40.99 13.52 -2.15
CA LEU A 18 -39.62 13.41 -1.62
C LEU A 18 -39.37 14.69 -0.78
N LEU A 19 -39.42 14.55 0.55
CA LEU A 19 -39.29 15.67 1.47
C LEU A 19 -37.85 16.17 1.58
N ALA A 20 -36.93 15.24 1.73
CA ALA A 20 -35.48 15.52 1.82
C ALA A 20 -34.69 14.28 1.45
N THR A 21 -33.49 14.50 0.99
CA THR A 21 -32.47 13.44 0.81
C THR A 21 -31.47 13.53 1.96
N ILE A 22 -31.35 12.44 2.73
CA ILE A 22 -30.39 12.32 3.81
C ILE A 22 -29.29 11.38 3.34
N VAL A 23 -28.06 11.87 3.34
CA VAL A 23 -26.87 11.08 2.98
C VAL A 23 -26.09 10.77 4.24
N LYS A 24 -25.82 9.49 4.48
CA LYS A 24 -24.88 9.05 5.51
C LYS A 24 -23.48 9.34 5.00
N SER A 25 -22.70 10.15 5.68
CA SER A 25 -21.39 10.63 5.24
C SER A 25 -20.23 10.25 6.15
N ASP A 26 -20.52 9.58 7.27
CA ASP A 26 -19.53 9.06 8.23
C ASP A 26 -18.77 7.84 7.69
N THR A 27 -19.36 7.15 6.72
CA THR A 27 -18.77 6.03 5.99
C THR A 27 -19.10 6.23 4.50
N VAL A 28 -18.13 6.04 3.64
CA VAL A 28 -18.30 6.11 2.18
C VAL A 28 -17.96 4.77 1.54
N LEU A 29 -18.62 4.47 0.43
CA LEU A 29 -18.32 3.33 -0.38
C LEU A 29 -17.35 3.75 -1.49
N VAL A 30 -16.31 2.95 -1.70
CA VAL A 30 -15.32 3.15 -2.75
C VAL A 30 -15.46 2.00 -3.74
N ASP A 31 -15.95 2.31 -4.94
CA ASP A 31 -16.09 1.35 -6.02
C ASP A 31 -14.89 1.45 -6.96
N PHE A 32 -14.30 0.32 -7.29
CA PHE A 32 -13.18 0.22 -8.22
C PHE A 32 -13.21 -1.09 -8.98
N SER A 33 -12.54 -1.13 -10.14
CA SER A 33 -12.48 -2.34 -10.97
C SER A 33 -11.18 -3.10 -10.73
N MET A 34 -11.27 -4.42 -10.72
CA MET A 34 -10.15 -5.35 -10.60
C MET A 34 -10.11 -6.29 -11.79
N THR A 35 -8.91 -6.65 -12.27
CA THR A 35 -8.79 -7.59 -13.39
C THR A 35 -9.04 -9.04 -12.94
N ALA A 36 -9.57 -9.86 -13.85
CA ALA A 36 -9.74 -11.29 -13.58
C ALA A 36 -8.41 -11.99 -13.26
N LEU A 37 -7.29 -11.52 -13.85
CA LEU A 37 -5.96 -12.06 -13.58
C LEU A 37 -5.52 -11.81 -12.13
N ASP A 38 -5.72 -10.59 -11.62
CA ASP A 38 -5.37 -10.26 -10.24
C ASP A 38 -6.24 -11.03 -9.24
N TYR A 39 -7.51 -11.25 -9.59
CA TYR A 39 -8.39 -12.12 -8.82
C TYR A 39 -7.90 -13.56 -8.75
N LEU A 40 -7.50 -14.15 -9.89
CA LEU A 40 -6.95 -15.51 -9.90
C LEU A 40 -5.69 -15.62 -9.04
N LYS A 41 -4.77 -14.66 -9.14
CA LYS A 41 -3.59 -14.59 -8.27
C LYS A 41 -3.94 -14.50 -6.78
N SER A 42 -5.01 -13.78 -6.42
CA SER A 42 -5.48 -13.72 -5.03
C SER A 42 -6.10 -15.04 -4.58
N LYS A 43 -6.83 -15.73 -5.47
CA LYS A 43 -7.43 -17.04 -5.19
C LYS A 43 -6.40 -18.15 -5.00
N GLU A 44 -5.32 -18.18 -5.80
CA GLU A 44 -4.21 -19.12 -5.61
C GLU A 44 -3.61 -19.04 -4.19
N ARG A 45 -3.75 -17.90 -3.54
CA ARG A 45 -3.29 -17.64 -2.16
C ARG A 45 -4.39 -17.75 -1.11
N ASN A 46 -5.54 -18.32 -1.46
CA ASN A 46 -6.71 -18.45 -0.57
C ASN A 46 -7.23 -17.13 -0.02
N ILE A 47 -7.06 -16.01 -0.74
CA ILE A 47 -7.58 -14.72 -0.34
C ILE A 47 -9.00 -14.59 -0.87
N ASN A 48 -9.97 -14.45 0.04
CA ASN A 48 -11.36 -14.20 -0.30
C ASN A 48 -11.66 -12.71 -0.12
N LEU A 49 -11.97 -12.04 -1.22
CA LEU A 49 -12.42 -10.64 -1.18
C LEU A 49 -13.83 -10.56 -0.59
N GLY A 50 -14.06 -9.63 0.31
CA GLY A 50 -15.37 -9.43 0.95
C GLY A 50 -15.71 -10.42 2.07
N GLN A 51 -14.82 -11.33 2.45
CA GLN A 51 -15.01 -12.24 3.58
C GLN A 51 -13.92 -12.07 4.61
N GLN A 52 -14.32 -11.99 5.89
CA GLN A 52 -13.37 -11.99 6.99
C GLN A 52 -12.80 -13.39 7.18
N ASP A 53 -11.48 -13.50 7.12
CA ASP A 53 -10.77 -14.74 7.43
C ASP A 53 -10.18 -14.63 8.85
N SER A 54 -10.80 -15.33 9.81
CA SER A 54 -10.38 -15.32 11.22
C SER A 54 -9.03 -16.00 11.46
N THR A 55 -8.50 -16.72 10.45
CA THR A 55 -7.20 -17.41 10.56
C THR A 55 -6.02 -16.50 10.24
N ARG A 56 -6.28 -15.29 9.73
CA ARG A 56 -5.26 -14.31 9.35
C ARG A 56 -5.20 -13.13 10.30
N SER A 57 -3.99 -12.64 10.55
CA SER A 57 -3.76 -11.43 11.34
C SER A 57 -4.09 -10.13 10.58
N TRP A 58 -4.41 -10.21 9.27
CA TRP A 58 -4.68 -9.08 8.39
C TRP A 58 -5.85 -9.38 7.45
N GLN A 59 -6.45 -8.32 6.92
CA GLN A 59 -7.53 -8.39 5.93
C GLN A 59 -7.17 -7.57 4.70
N PRO A 60 -7.67 -7.96 3.51
CA PRO A 60 -7.58 -7.13 2.30
C PRO A 60 -8.12 -5.73 2.59
N ASN A 61 -7.29 -4.74 2.38
CA ASN A 61 -7.65 -3.36 2.66
C ASN A 61 -7.23 -2.44 1.54
N ILE A 62 -7.91 -1.30 1.44
CA ILE A 62 -7.58 -0.26 0.50
C ILE A 62 -7.02 0.97 1.20
N THR A 63 -6.11 1.62 0.52
CA THR A 63 -5.66 2.98 0.81
C THR A 63 -5.99 3.85 -0.39
N ILE A 64 -6.53 5.03 -0.15
CA ILE A 64 -6.86 5.96 -1.23
C ILE A 64 -5.90 7.16 -1.20
N THR A 65 -5.63 7.66 -2.40
CA THR A 65 -4.90 8.90 -2.60
C THR A 65 -5.86 9.90 -3.25
N LEU A 66 -6.00 11.06 -2.63
CA LEU A 66 -6.88 12.13 -3.07
C LEU A 66 -6.33 12.84 -4.31
N ALA A 67 -7.12 13.72 -4.92
CA ALA A 67 -6.74 14.45 -6.13
C ALA A 67 -5.52 15.36 -5.95
N ASP A 68 -5.25 15.81 -4.73
CA ASP A 68 -4.09 16.61 -4.34
C ASP A 68 -2.82 15.76 -4.07
N ASN A 69 -2.87 14.45 -4.36
CA ASN A 69 -1.86 13.44 -4.07
C ASN A 69 -1.61 13.18 -2.57
N THR A 70 -2.45 13.67 -1.68
CA THR A 70 -2.40 13.29 -0.27
C THR A 70 -2.97 11.89 -0.06
N VAL A 71 -2.33 11.11 0.83
CA VAL A 71 -2.83 9.79 1.21
C VAL A 71 -3.86 9.97 2.32
N TYR A 72 -5.04 9.40 2.11
CA TYR A 72 -6.09 9.43 3.13
C TYR A 72 -5.69 8.60 4.36
N PRO A 73 -5.82 9.11 5.59
CA PRO A 73 -5.23 8.48 6.78
C PRO A 73 -5.94 7.20 7.26
N HIS A 74 -7.17 6.97 6.81
CA HIS A 74 -7.92 5.77 7.19
C HIS A 74 -7.83 4.70 6.09
N LYS A 75 -7.86 3.43 6.51
CA LYS A 75 -7.94 2.28 5.60
C LYS A 75 -9.40 1.88 5.40
N GLY A 76 -9.75 1.49 4.19
CA GLY A 76 -11.03 0.87 3.89
C GLY A 76 -10.88 -0.64 3.78
N TYR A 77 -11.96 -1.37 3.99
CA TYR A 77 -11.99 -2.82 3.89
C TYR A 77 -12.95 -3.24 2.79
N VAL A 78 -12.53 -4.24 2.00
CA VAL A 78 -13.36 -4.79 0.94
C VAL A 78 -14.55 -5.50 1.57
N ASP A 79 -15.76 -5.05 1.26
CA ASP A 79 -17.01 -5.64 1.73
C ASP A 79 -17.73 -6.46 0.67
N PHE A 80 -17.50 -6.14 -0.61
CA PHE A 80 -18.17 -6.82 -1.72
C PHE A 80 -17.26 -6.90 -2.95
N ALA A 81 -17.32 -8.04 -3.63
CA ALA A 81 -16.72 -8.24 -4.94
C ALA A 81 -17.76 -8.91 -5.85
N GLU A 82 -17.99 -8.33 -7.02
CA GLU A 82 -18.95 -8.84 -7.96
C GLU A 82 -18.52 -10.21 -8.50
N PRO A 83 -19.38 -11.23 -8.51
CA PRO A 83 -19.00 -12.57 -8.96
C PRO A 83 -18.92 -12.72 -10.48
N GLN A 84 -19.29 -11.69 -11.22
CA GLN A 84 -19.35 -11.68 -12.67
C GLN A 84 -18.30 -10.73 -13.26
N VAL A 85 -17.54 -11.24 -14.23
CA VAL A 85 -16.58 -10.46 -15.00
C VAL A 85 -17.28 -9.83 -16.18
N ASP A 86 -17.09 -8.54 -16.42
CA ASP A 86 -17.49 -7.86 -17.64
C ASP A 86 -16.67 -8.40 -18.83
N PRO A 87 -17.29 -9.02 -19.83
CA PRO A 87 -16.57 -9.60 -20.96
C PRO A 87 -15.93 -8.56 -21.89
N GLN A 88 -16.35 -7.30 -21.83
CA GLN A 88 -15.79 -6.24 -22.67
C GLN A 88 -14.48 -5.70 -22.10
N THR A 89 -14.39 -5.59 -20.77
CA THR A 89 -13.24 -5.01 -20.07
C THR A 89 -12.33 -6.06 -19.45
N GLY A 90 -12.81 -7.27 -19.22
CA GLY A 90 -12.10 -8.32 -18.48
C GLY A 90 -11.93 -8.02 -16.99
N THR A 91 -12.73 -7.08 -16.47
CA THR A 91 -12.69 -6.64 -15.08
C THR A 91 -14.01 -6.93 -14.36
N PHE A 92 -14.00 -6.90 -13.06
CA PHE A 92 -15.19 -6.95 -12.21
C PHE A 92 -15.14 -5.86 -11.15
N SER A 93 -16.31 -5.51 -10.64
CA SER A 93 -16.46 -4.45 -9.65
C SER A 93 -16.12 -4.96 -8.25
N VAL A 94 -15.37 -4.18 -7.52
CA VAL A 94 -15.04 -4.41 -6.11
C VAL A 94 -15.42 -3.16 -5.34
N ARG A 95 -16.07 -3.37 -4.18
CA ARG A 95 -16.47 -2.29 -3.28
C ARG A 95 -15.78 -2.43 -1.94
N ALA A 96 -15.36 -1.31 -1.40
CA ALA A 96 -14.81 -1.23 -0.07
C ALA A 96 -15.51 -0.15 0.76
N GLU A 97 -15.69 -0.44 2.02
CA GLU A 97 -16.15 0.51 3.04
C GLU A 97 -14.96 1.32 3.57
N MET A 98 -15.10 2.65 3.56
CA MET A 98 -14.06 3.59 4.02
C MET A 98 -14.64 4.50 5.11
N PRO A 99 -14.06 4.52 6.32
CA PRO A 99 -14.46 5.46 7.36
C PRO A 99 -14.20 6.90 6.94
N ASN A 100 -15.19 7.80 7.18
CA ASN A 100 -15.11 9.21 6.81
C ASN A 100 -15.53 10.13 7.98
N PRO A 101 -14.88 10.03 9.15
CA PRO A 101 -15.31 10.75 10.35
C PRO A 101 -15.23 12.27 10.22
N LYS A 102 -14.32 12.77 9.38
CA LYS A 102 -14.16 14.21 9.12
C LYS A 102 -14.93 14.71 7.89
N GLN A 103 -15.69 13.83 7.23
CA GLN A 103 -16.48 14.12 6.04
C GLN A 103 -15.68 14.77 4.89
N VAL A 104 -14.40 14.39 4.76
CA VAL A 104 -13.50 14.90 3.72
C VAL A 104 -13.80 14.26 2.36
N LEU A 105 -14.24 13.00 2.39
CA LEU A 105 -14.61 12.28 1.18
C LEU A 105 -16.04 12.60 0.79
N LEU A 106 -16.22 12.98 -0.47
CA LEU A 106 -17.54 13.32 -1.00
C LEU A 106 -17.97 12.26 -2.03
N PRO A 107 -19.24 11.86 -2.06
CA PRO A 107 -19.78 11.00 -3.10
C PRO A 107 -19.55 11.62 -4.49
N GLY A 108 -19.19 10.77 -5.47
CA GLY A 108 -18.87 11.21 -6.84
C GLY A 108 -17.43 11.68 -7.05
N GLN A 109 -16.60 11.65 -6.03
CA GLN A 109 -15.19 12.02 -6.11
C GLN A 109 -14.34 10.87 -6.69
N PHE A 110 -13.43 11.20 -7.62
CA PHE A 110 -12.46 10.23 -8.13
C PHE A 110 -11.20 10.21 -7.26
N THR A 111 -10.73 9.00 -6.95
CA THR A 111 -9.53 8.78 -6.14
C THR A 111 -8.68 7.67 -6.75
N LYS A 112 -7.38 7.65 -6.40
CA LYS A 112 -6.52 6.51 -6.74
C LYS A 112 -6.61 5.49 -5.62
N VAL A 113 -7.00 4.26 -5.94
CA VAL A 113 -7.13 3.15 -4.99
C VAL A 113 -5.88 2.29 -5.06
N LYS A 114 -5.28 2.02 -3.90
CA LYS A 114 -4.23 1.01 -3.72
C LYS A 114 -4.80 -0.11 -2.87
N LEU A 115 -4.98 -1.27 -3.47
CA LEU A 115 -5.50 -2.46 -2.80
C LEU A 115 -4.32 -3.30 -2.28
N LEU A 116 -4.32 -3.60 -0.98
CA LEU A 116 -3.43 -4.58 -0.37
C LEU A 116 -4.13 -5.95 -0.43
N LEU A 117 -3.63 -6.82 -1.31
CA LEU A 117 -4.20 -8.15 -1.54
C LEU A 117 -3.54 -9.23 -0.70
N ASP A 118 -2.26 -9.08 -0.36
CA ASP A 118 -1.49 -10.13 0.29
C ASP A 118 -0.39 -9.55 1.18
N VAL A 119 -0.13 -10.21 2.29
CA VAL A 119 0.99 -9.94 3.18
C VAL A 119 1.75 -11.25 3.37
N ARG A 120 2.99 -11.26 2.96
CA ARG A 120 3.89 -12.40 3.14
C ARG A 120 4.81 -12.12 4.33
N GLU A 121 4.47 -12.70 5.46
CA GLU A 121 5.35 -12.64 6.64
C GLU A 121 6.60 -13.50 6.40
N GLY A 122 7.77 -12.98 6.78
CA GLY A 122 9.04 -13.69 6.62
C GLY A 122 9.56 -13.80 5.18
N ALA A 123 8.98 -13.06 4.22
CA ALA A 123 9.49 -13.06 2.85
C ALA A 123 10.88 -12.43 2.78
N LEU A 124 11.81 -13.13 2.13
CA LEU A 124 13.14 -12.58 1.86
C LEU A 124 13.03 -11.54 0.75
N VAL A 125 13.47 -10.32 1.02
CA VAL A 125 13.47 -9.23 0.05
C VAL A 125 14.88 -8.73 -0.19
N VAL A 126 15.21 -8.47 -1.45
CA VAL A 126 16.49 -7.87 -1.84
C VAL A 126 16.23 -6.62 -2.68
N PRO A 127 17.10 -5.60 -2.61
CA PRO A 127 17.00 -4.46 -3.50
C PRO A 127 17.08 -4.91 -4.97
N MET A 128 16.20 -4.39 -5.83
CA MET A 128 16.17 -4.73 -7.26
C MET A 128 17.56 -4.55 -7.93
N LYS A 129 18.31 -3.55 -7.49
CA LYS A 129 19.68 -3.29 -7.96
C LYS A 129 20.68 -4.40 -7.66
N ALA A 130 20.39 -5.32 -6.74
CA ALA A 130 21.23 -6.48 -6.45
C ALA A 130 20.97 -7.66 -7.40
N VAL A 131 19.91 -7.59 -8.20
CA VAL A 131 19.51 -8.63 -9.13
C VAL A 131 20.09 -8.37 -10.50
N THR A 132 20.71 -9.39 -11.07
CA THR A 132 21.20 -9.37 -12.45
C THR A 132 20.35 -10.32 -13.29
N ILE A 133 19.74 -9.79 -14.34
CA ILE A 133 18.96 -10.61 -15.28
C ILE A 133 19.85 -10.98 -16.47
N GLU A 134 20.01 -12.26 -16.72
CA GLU A 134 20.81 -12.80 -17.82
C GLU A 134 20.01 -13.81 -18.64
N LYS A 135 20.60 -14.29 -19.75
CA LYS A 135 20.03 -15.39 -20.53
C LYS A 135 19.95 -16.64 -19.64
N GLY A 136 18.74 -16.98 -19.20
CA GLY A 136 18.50 -18.15 -18.34
C GLY A 136 17.89 -17.82 -16.97
N GLY A 137 17.74 -16.54 -16.61
CA GLY A 137 17.01 -16.14 -15.41
C GLY A 137 17.64 -15.04 -14.60
N ALA A 138 17.22 -14.94 -13.36
CA ALA A 138 17.70 -13.96 -12.42
C ALA A 138 18.80 -14.53 -11.53
N TYR A 139 19.83 -13.73 -11.29
CA TYR A 139 20.98 -14.09 -10.47
C TYR A 139 21.27 -13.00 -9.45
N ILE A 140 21.81 -13.41 -8.32
CA ILE A 140 22.36 -12.54 -7.30
C ILE A 140 23.78 -12.99 -6.95
N TYR A 141 24.57 -12.06 -6.43
CA TYR A 141 25.87 -12.36 -5.88
C TYR A 141 25.78 -12.42 -4.37
N THR A 142 26.07 -13.58 -3.77
CA THR A 142 26.11 -13.80 -2.33
C THR A 142 27.56 -13.94 -1.85
N LEU A 143 27.77 -13.68 -0.56
CA LEU A 143 29.08 -13.89 0.08
C LEU A 143 29.04 -15.16 0.91
N ARG A 144 30.01 -16.03 0.67
CA ARG A 144 30.29 -17.17 1.53
C ARG A 144 30.94 -16.73 2.85
N LYS A 145 31.06 -17.67 3.79
CA LYS A 145 31.72 -17.45 5.09
C LYS A 145 33.23 -17.10 4.98
N ASP A 146 33.87 -17.44 3.86
CA ASP A 146 35.27 -17.20 3.54
C ASP A 146 35.48 -15.90 2.74
N ASP A 147 34.46 -15.01 2.69
CA ASP A 147 34.41 -13.78 1.92
C ASP A 147 34.58 -13.96 0.40
N ALA A 148 34.37 -15.18 -0.09
CA ALA A 148 34.34 -15.49 -1.53
C ALA A 148 32.95 -15.21 -2.09
N VAL A 149 32.92 -14.61 -3.28
CA VAL A 149 31.68 -14.30 -3.99
C VAL A 149 31.17 -15.52 -4.72
N GLU A 150 29.88 -15.79 -4.58
CA GLU A 150 29.15 -16.82 -5.28
C GLU A 150 28.03 -16.21 -6.11
N LYS A 151 27.95 -16.55 -7.40
CA LYS A 151 26.82 -16.20 -8.25
C LYS A 151 25.77 -17.30 -8.14
N ARG A 152 24.58 -16.95 -7.73
CA ARG A 152 23.50 -17.89 -7.46
C ARG A 152 22.25 -17.53 -8.25
N PHE A 153 21.64 -18.55 -8.84
CA PHE A 153 20.33 -18.43 -9.47
C PHE A 153 19.25 -18.22 -8.40
N VAL A 154 18.29 -17.33 -8.67
CA VAL A 154 17.16 -17.04 -7.79
C VAL A 154 15.86 -17.01 -8.56
N GLU A 155 14.81 -17.49 -7.92
CA GLU A 155 13.45 -17.30 -8.40
C GLU A 155 12.89 -16.04 -7.75
N LEU A 156 12.48 -15.09 -8.60
CA LEU A 156 11.93 -13.82 -8.16
C LEU A 156 10.42 -13.92 -8.02
N GLY A 157 9.91 -13.35 -6.94
CA GLY A 157 8.51 -13.10 -6.71
C GLY A 157 8.10 -11.68 -7.10
N PRO A 158 7.03 -11.15 -6.50
CA PRO A 158 6.53 -9.81 -6.78
C PRO A 158 7.51 -8.72 -6.32
N GLU A 159 7.50 -7.62 -7.06
CA GLU A 159 8.21 -6.40 -6.68
C GLU A 159 7.45 -5.63 -5.59
N VAL A 160 8.20 -5.11 -4.62
CA VAL A 160 7.67 -4.29 -3.51
C VAL A 160 8.48 -3.01 -3.40
N GLY A 161 8.00 -1.95 -3.99
CA GLY A 161 8.73 -0.68 -4.10
C GLY A 161 10.02 -0.84 -4.89
N ASN A 162 11.17 -0.57 -4.26
CA ASN A 162 12.50 -0.72 -4.87
C ASN A 162 13.13 -2.10 -4.59
N ASN A 163 12.39 -3.01 -3.99
CA ASN A 163 12.84 -4.35 -3.64
C ASN A 163 12.05 -5.40 -4.41
N VAL A 164 12.59 -6.60 -4.49
CA VAL A 164 11.92 -7.77 -5.05
C VAL A 164 11.98 -8.92 -4.04
N VAL A 165 10.88 -9.67 -3.97
CA VAL A 165 10.83 -10.89 -3.15
C VAL A 165 11.66 -11.98 -3.83
N VAL A 166 12.45 -12.70 -3.06
CA VAL A 166 13.16 -13.90 -3.51
C VAL A 166 12.40 -15.11 -2.98
N GLU A 167 11.81 -15.89 -3.89
CA GLU A 167 11.03 -17.08 -3.53
C GLU A 167 11.93 -18.30 -3.29
N ARG A 168 13.02 -18.42 -4.06
CA ARG A 168 14.00 -19.50 -3.92
C ARG A 168 15.41 -19.03 -4.28
N GLY A 169 16.40 -19.70 -3.71
CA GLY A 169 17.81 -19.48 -4.03
C GLY A 169 18.57 -18.60 -3.04
N LEU A 170 17.89 -18.07 -1.99
CA LEU A 170 18.50 -17.27 -0.93
C LEU A 170 18.01 -17.78 0.43
N ALA A 171 18.88 -17.76 1.43
CA ALA A 171 18.53 -18.06 2.81
C ALA A 171 18.59 -16.81 3.68
N GLU A 172 17.84 -16.83 4.79
CA GLU A 172 17.85 -15.75 5.76
C GLU A 172 19.25 -15.55 6.36
N GLY A 173 19.66 -14.28 6.49
CA GLY A 173 20.98 -13.92 7.04
C GLY A 173 22.13 -14.00 6.04
N GLU A 174 21.93 -14.45 4.81
CA GLU A 174 22.95 -14.40 3.77
C GLU A 174 23.26 -12.97 3.32
N LYS A 175 24.52 -12.65 3.14
CA LYS A 175 24.96 -11.33 2.66
C LYS A 175 24.86 -11.28 1.13
N VAL A 176 24.14 -10.28 0.63
CA VAL A 176 23.96 -10.04 -0.81
C VAL A 176 24.75 -8.81 -1.24
N VAL A 177 25.45 -8.92 -2.36
CA VAL A 177 26.16 -7.79 -2.97
C VAL A 177 25.18 -6.91 -3.70
N VAL A 178 25.11 -5.66 -3.29
CA VAL A 178 24.16 -4.66 -3.85
C VAL A 178 24.82 -3.76 -4.88
N GLU A 179 26.13 -3.51 -4.74
CA GLU A 179 26.88 -2.64 -5.64
C GLU A 179 28.26 -3.24 -5.99
N GLY A 180 28.77 -2.89 -7.15
CA GLY A 180 30.11 -3.34 -7.61
C GLY A 180 30.14 -4.71 -8.27
N PHE A 181 29.02 -5.38 -8.48
CA PHE A 181 28.95 -6.74 -9.03
C PHE A 181 29.50 -6.88 -10.46
N HIS A 182 29.56 -5.79 -11.25
CA HIS A 182 30.13 -5.81 -12.61
C HIS A 182 31.63 -6.19 -12.67
N LYS A 183 32.33 -6.07 -11.53
CA LYS A 183 33.75 -6.40 -11.43
C LYS A 183 34.01 -7.75 -10.76
N LEU A 184 32.93 -8.46 -10.38
CA LEU A 184 33.02 -9.69 -9.62
C LEU A 184 33.03 -10.90 -10.54
N THR A 185 33.96 -11.84 -10.27
CA THR A 185 33.93 -13.18 -10.80
C THR A 185 33.66 -14.18 -9.69
N PRO A 186 32.88 -15.25 -9.96
CA PRO A 186 32.64 -16.30 -8.97
C PRO A 186 33.95 -16.84 -8.37
N GLY A 187 34.01 -16.95 -7.04
CA GLY A 187 35.20 -17.38 -6.31
C GLY A 187 36.18 -16.27 -5.91
N MET A 188 35.96 -15.02 -6.34
CA MET A 188 36.81 -13.90 -5.97
C MET A 188 36.57 -13.52 -4.49
N LYS A 189 37.65 -13.29 -3.74
CA LYS A 189 37.58 -12.73 -2.39
C LYS A 189 37.41 -11.23 -2.44
N VAL A 190 36.47 -10.70 -1.67
CA VAL A 190 36.15 -9.28 -1.66
C VAL A 190 36.25 -8.69 -0.25
N ARG A 191 36.60 -7.42 -0.18
CA ARG A 191 36.44 -6.64 1.05
C ARG A 191 35.06 -6.05 1.10
N ILE A 192 34.36 -6.28 2.22
CA ILE A 192 33.02 -5.72 2.45
C ILE A 192 33.21 -4.25 2.85
N SER A 193 32.71 -3.34 2.04
CA SER A 193 32.41 -1.98 2.47
C SER A 193 30.90 -1.93 2.73
N THR A 194 30.49 -2.01 3.99
CA THR A 194 29.07 -1.84 4.35
C THR A 194 28.74 -0.36 4.23
N PRO A 195 27.81 0.05 3.34
CA PRO A 195 27.29 1.40 3.41
C PRO A 195 26.58 1.54 4.78
N GLU A 196 27.01 2.46 5.60
CA GLU A 196 26.28 2.82 6.81
C GLU A 196 24.88 3.23 6.38
N THR A 197 23.89 2.45 6.75
CA THR A 197 22.49 2.80 6.60
C THR A 197 22.25 3.95 7.57
N LYS A 198 22.33 5.18 7.08
CA LYS A 198 21.80 6.33 7.81
C LYS A 198 20.30 6.12 7.93
N VAL A 199 19.89 5.43 8.98
CA VAL A 199 18.54 5.50 9.49
C VAL A 199 18.33 6.96 9.85
N LYS A 200 17.58 7.69 9.04
CA LYS A 200 17.03 8.96 9.46
C LYS A 200 15.98 8.65 10.51
N ASP A 201 16.41 8.62 11.76
CA ASP A 201 15.51 8.78 12.89
C ASP A 201 14.85 10.15 12.73
N THR A 202 13.65 10.14 12.24
CA THR A 202 12.76 11.31 12.34
C THR A 202 12.22 11.31 13.76
N THR A 203 13.11 11.65 14.70
CA THR A 203 12.71 12.06 16.04
C THR A 203 12.05 13.42 15.88
N THR A 204 10.76 13.46 16.10
CA THR A 204 9.96 14.66 16.23
C THR A 204 10.50 15.46 17.41
N GLU A 205 11.36 16.44 17.14
CA GLU A 205 11.68 17.47 18.11
C GLU A 205 10.44 18.32 18.34
N THR A 206 9.81 18.08 19.48
CA THR A 206 8.83 18.97 20.07
C THR A 206 9.61 20.21 20.55
N GLY A 207 9.66 21.22 19.70
CA GLY A 207 10.27 22.50 20.04
C GLY A 207 9.50 23.19 21.17
N ASN A 208 10.08 23.15 22.35
CA ASN A 208 9.66 23.95 23.50
C ASN A 208 10.23 25.36 23.32
N THR A 209 9.49 26.26 22.70
CA THR A 209 9.85 27.66 22.59
C THR A 209 9.50 28.36 23.88
N SER A 210 10.44 28.44 24.79
CA SER A 210 10.38 29.33 25.94
C SER A 210 10.51 30.77 25.46
N ILE A 211 9.46 31.57 25.59
CA ILE A 211 9.48 33.02 25.34
C ILE A 211 10.12 33.67 26.56
N GLU A 212 11.38 34.11 26.44
CA GLU A 212 12.00 35.06 27.38
C GLU A 212 11.38 36.43 27.14
N MET A 213 10.60 36.90 28.11
CA MET A 213 10.24 38.32 28.25
C MET A 213 11.46 39.09 28.77
N LYS A 214 12.08 39.90 27.94
CA LYS A 214 12.98 40.95 28.39
C LYS A 214 12.15 42.16 28.80
N ASP A 215 12.10 42.33 30.09
CA ASP A 215 11.71 43.57 30.77
C ASP A 215 12.73 44.68 30.44
N ASN A 216 12.24 45.76 29.86
CA ASN A 216 13.08 46.95 29.59
C ASN A 216 12.43 48.17 30.25
N THR A 217 12.55 48.24 31.58
CA THR A 217 12.36 49.46 32.34
C THR A 217 13.69 50.20 32.47
N LYS A 218 13.76 51.40 31.86
CA LYS A 218 14.52 52.62 32.19
C LYS A 218 14.49 53.53 30.97
N GLY A 219 14.07 54.74 31.00
CA GLY A 219 14.10 55.81 31.98
C GLY A 219 14.40 57.07 31.20
N GLU A 220 13.70 58.09 31.51
CA GLU A 220 13.73 59.51 31.14
C GLU A 220 12.72 59.95 30.13
#